data_bbbc719c42c236221f20052f5a8df59a
#
_entry.id   bbbc719c42c236221f20052f5a8df59a
#
_cell.length_a   1.000
_cell.length_b   1.000
_cell.length_c   1.000
_cell.angle_alpha   90.00
_cell.angle_beta   90.00
_cell.angle_gamma   90.00
#
_symmetry.space_group_name_H-M   'P 1'
#
loop_
_entity.id
_entity.type
_entity.pdbx_description
1 polymer ?
#
loop_
_entity_poly.entity_id
_entity_poly.type
_entity_poly.pdbx_seq_one_letter_code
_entity_poly.pdbx_strand_id
1 'polypeptide(L)'
;NDKDAQLFMRNIINFLKIPSSSHLLDLPCGKGRHSIYLNSLGYKVTGADLSVNSIQAAKKYENNTLDFKLKDMRKPFNIKYDAVFNLFTSFGYFENDMDDILVLKNIHKGLHKNGLLVLDFLNVVNVEKKLVKKEVKIVDEITFNLQREIKDGFILKHITFTDKGVNHSFSERVKYLTLKKFESYFFEAGLKINHIFGDYHLAKFNPETSERLIFVVS
;
A
#
# COMPACT_ATOMS: atom_id res chain seq x y z
N ASN A 1 7.00 11.06 -1.06
CA ASN A 1 8.17 11.45 -1.86
C ASN A 1 8.61 10.27 -2.72
N ASP A 2 8.89 10.53 -4.03
CA ASP A 2 9.23 9.46 -4.99
C ASP A 2 10.55 8.77 -4.64
N LYS A 3 11.52 9.53 -4.13
CA LYS A 3 12.83 9.01 -3.73
C LYS A 3 12.72 7.97 -2.60
N ASP A 4 11.89 8.23 -1.60
CA ASP A 4 11.70 7.30 -0.48
C ASP A 4 10.99 6.02 -0.94
N ALA A 5 10.00 6.16 -1.85
CA ALA A 5 9.31 5.02 -2.41
C ALA A 5 10.25 4.13 -3.24
N GLN A 6 11.07 4.72 -4.09
CA GLN A 6 12.08 3.99 -4.87
C GLN A 6 13.14 3.35 -3.99
N LEU A 7 13.61 4.06 -2.96
CA LEU A 7 14.55 3.51 -1.97
C LEU A 7 13.96 2.28 -1.29
N PHE A 8 12.75 2.37 -0.78
CA PHE A 8 12.08 1.24 -0.13
C PHE A 8 11.92 0.05 -1.06
N MET A 9 11.39 0.25 -2.27
CA MET A 9 11.19 -0.84 -3.24
C MET A 9 12.53 -1.51 -3.59
N ARG A 10 13.60 -0.75 -3.75
CA ARG A 10 14.95 -1.29 -3.98
C ARG A 10 15.46 -2.10 -2.79
N ASN A 11 15.33 -1.56 -1.59
CA ASN A 11 15.78 -2.21 -0.38
C ASN A 11 15.07 -3.55 -0.17
N ILE A 12 13.75 -3.58 -0.30
CA ILE A 12 12.96 -4.80 -0.07
C ILE A 12 13.22 -5.86 -1.15
N ILE A 13 13.34 -5.49 -2.42
CA ILE A 13 13.67 -6.40 -3.50
C ILE A 13 15.06 -7.03 -3.28
N ASN A 14 16.06 -6.23 -2.93
CA ASN A 14 17.40 -6.71 -2.66
C ASN A 14 17.45 -7.63 -1.44
N PHE A 15 16.74 -7.26 -0.36
CA PHE A 15 16.65 -8.08 0.85
C PHE A 15 16.03 -9.45 0.55
N LEU A 16 14.94 -9.47 -0.19
CA LEU A 16 14.22 -10.69 -0.54
C LEU A 16 14.89 -11.48 -1.68
N LYS A 17 15.91 -10.89 -2.34
CA LYS A 17 16.60 -11.48 -3.50
C LYS A 17 15.63 -11.97 -4.57
N ILE A 18 14.61 -11.15 -4.88
CA ILE A 18 13.59 -11.49 -5.88
C ILE A 18 14.29 -11.66 -7.24
N PRO A 19 14.18 -12.82 -7.91
CA PRO A 19 14.79 -13.05 -9.21
C PRO A 19 14.28 -12.07 -10.27
N SER A 20 15.15 -11.61 -11.17
CA SER A 20 14.76 -10.67 -12.25
C SER A 20 13.73 -11.24 -13.22
N SER A 21 13.60 -12.57 -13.31
CA SER A 21 12.56 -13.26 -14.12
C SER A 21 11.17 -13.25 -13.47
N SER A 22 11.05 -12.72 -12.25
CA SER A 22 9.79 -12.75 -11.48
C SER A 22 8.72 -11.86 -12.11
N HIS A 23 7.47 -12.32 -11.99
CA HIS A 23 6.29 -11.53 -12.31
C HIS A 23 5.72 -10.91 -11.03
N LEU A 24 5.74 -9.58 -10.95
CA LEU A 24 5.30 -8.82 -9.80
C LEU A 24 3.90 -8.25 -10.01
N LEU A 25 3.11 -8.17 -8.93
CA LEU A 25 1.84 -7.45 -8.89
C LEU A 25 1.96 -6.23 -7.97
N ASP A 26 1.66 -5.05 -8.49
CA ASP A 26 1.48 -3.81 -7.70
C ASP A 26 -0.02 -3.59 -7.48
N LEU A 27 -0.47 -3.62 -6.21
CA LEU A 27 -1.89 -3.67 -5.86
C LEU A 27 -2.20 -2.91 -4.56
N PRO A 28 -2.95 -1.81 -4.61
CA PRO A 28 -3.41 -1.08 -5.79
C PRO A 28 -2.30 -0.21 -6.38
N CYS A 29 -2.23 -0.11 -7.70
CA CYS A 29 -1.14 0.59 -8.38
C CYS A 29 -1.39 2.09 -8.59
N GLY A 30 -2.61 2.59 -8.40
CA GLY A 30 -2.97 3.94 -8.74
C GLY A 30 -2.65 4.28 -10.22
N LYS A 31 -1.98 5.40 -10.45
CA LYS A 31 -1.52 5.83 -11.78
C LYS A 31 -0.25 5.11 -12.27
N GLY A 32 0.17 4.03 -11.60
CA GLY A 32 1.25 3.15 -12.03
C GLY A 32 2.67 3.57 -11.63
N ARG A 33 2.85 4.57 -10.76
CA ARG A 33 4.17 5.08 -10.39
C ARG A 33 5.13 3.99 -9.90
N HIS A 34 4.68 3.13 -9.03
CA HIS A 34 5.50 2.03 -8.47
C HIS A 34 5.68 0.91 -9.47
N SER A 35 4.62 0.56 -10.21
CA SER A 35 4.69 -0.43 -11.29
C SER A 35 5.73 -0.05 -12.35
N ILE A 36 5.74 1.22 -12.79
CA ILE A 36 6.71 1.76 -13.76
C ILE A 36 8.14 1.65 -13.20
N TYR A 37 8.34 1.99 -11.93
CA TYR A 37 9.65 1.90 -11.30
C TYR A 37 10.12 0.44 -11.20
N LEU A 38 9.27 -0.48 -10.72
CA LEU A 38 9.59 -1.91 -10.66
C LEU A 38 9.93 -2.48 -12.04
N ASN A 39 9.20 -2.06 -13.07
CA ASN A 39 9.47 -2.45 -14.46
C ASN A 39 10.81 -1.88 -14.96
N SER A 40 11.17 -0.66 -14.59
CA SER A 40 12.47 -0.07 -14.93
C SER A 40 13.67 -0.81 -14.29
N LEU A 41 13.43 -1.60 -13.25
CA LEU A 41 14.42 -2.51 -12.65
C LEU A 41 14.53 -3.87 -13.39
N GLY A 42 13.78 -4.05 -14.48
CA GLY A 42 13.81 -5.23 -15.34
C GLY A 42 12.75 -6.30 -15.02
N TYR A 43 11.84 -6.07 -14.07
CA TYR A 43 10.79 -7.02 -13.74
C TYR A 43 9.63 -6.98 -14.73
N LYS A 44 9.00 -8.13 -14.92
CA LYS A 44 7.64 -8.18 -15.47
C LYS A 44 6.68 -7.72 -14.38
N VAL A 45 5.82 -6.72 -14.68
CA VAL A 45 4.93 -6.11 -13.69
C VAL A 45 3.50 -6.02 -14.22
N THR A 46 2.55 -6.41 -13.41
CA THR A 46 1.14 -6.06 -13.57
C THR A 46 0.75 -5.05 -12.51
N GLY A 47 0.28 -3.87 -12.88
CA GLY A 47 -0.37 -2.93 -11.99
C GLY A 47 -1.88 -3.16 -12.00
N ALA A 48 -2.52 -3.22 -10.84
CA ALA A 48 -3.96 -3.38 -10.74
C ALA A 48 -4.57 -2.36 -9.77
N ASP A 49 -5.69 -1.74 -10.16
CA ASP A 49 -6.41 -0.74 -9.35
C ASP A 49 -7.91 -0.75 -9.67
N LEU A 50 -8.72 -0.30 -8.73
CA LEU A 50 -10.18 -0.16 -8.90
C LEU A 50 -10.58 1.11 -9.66
N SER A 51 -9.72 2.14 -9.67
CA SER A 51 -9.98 3.42 -10.29
C SER A 51 -9.79 3.38 -11.80
N VAL A 52 -10.89 3.54 -12.54
CA VAL A 52 -10.87 3.63 -14.01
C VAL A 52 -9.93 4.75 -14.48
N ASN A 53 -10.02 5.93 -13.87
CA ASN A 53 -9.21 7.09 -14.23
C ASN A 53 -7.71 6.85 -13.98
N SER A 54 -7.37 6.18 -12.87
CA SER A 54 -5.99 5.84 -12.54
C SER A 54 -5.42 4.84 -13.57
N ILE A 55 -6.17 3.79 -13.90
CA ILE A 55 -5.75 2.79 -14.89
C ILE A 55 -5.63 3.41 -16.28
N GLN A 56 -6.55 4.27 -16.71
CA GLN A 56 -6.44 4.97 -17.99
C GLN A 56 -5.17 5.84 -18.06
N ALA A 57 -4.82 6.50 -16.96
CA ALA A 57 -3.59 7.29 -16.88
C ALA A 57 -2.33 6.40 -16.89
N ALA A 58 -2.37 5.23 -16.26
CA ALA A 58 -1.25 4.29 -16.18
C ALA A 58 -0.98 3.59 -17.53
N LYS A 59 -2.03 3.27 -18.28
CA LYS A 59 -1.94 2.51 -19.55
C LYS A 59 -1.03 3.12 -20.61
N LYS A 60 -0.79 4.43 -20.58
CA LYS A 60 0.17 5.08 -21.53
C LYS A 60 1.62 4.60 -21.34
N TYR A 61 1.92 3.93 -20.23
CA TYR A 61 3.25 3.38 -19.91
C TYR A 61 3.34 1.88 -20.15
N GLU A 62 2.27 1.23 -20.65
CA GLU A 62 2.28 -0.22 -20.97
C GLU A 62 3.37 -0.53 -22.01
N ASN A 63 4.00 -1.70 -21.83
CA ASN A 63 4.98 -2.26 -22.74
C ASN A 63 4.93 -3.80 -22.66
N ASN A 64 5.87 -4.48 -23.31
CA ASN A 64 5.88 -5.96 -23.35
C ASN A 64 6.00 -6.66 -21.98
N THR A 65 6.47 -5.94 -20.96
CA THR A 65 6.69 -6.45 -19.59
C THR A 65 5.95 -5.66 -18.52
N LEU A 66 5.15 -4.65 -18.90
CA LEU A 66 4.33 -3.84 -17.98
C LEU A 66 2.92 -3.73 -18.53
N ASP A 67 1.95 -4.18 -17.74
CA ASP A 67 0.52 -4.06 -18.07
C ASP A 67 -0.30 -3.53 -16.88
N PHE A 68 -1.47 -2.93 -17.17
CA PHE A 68 -2.36 -2.37 -16.16
C PHE A 68 -3.78 -2.91 -16.30
N LYS A 69 -4.36 -3.34 -15.17
CA LYS A 69 -5.69 -3.97 -15.11
C LYS A 69 -6.63 -3.19 -14.19
N LEU A 70 -7.83 -2.92 -14.69
CA LEU A 70 -8.93 -2.50 -13.83
C LEU A 70 -9.38 -3.71 -13.01
N LYS A 71 -9.24 -3.62 -11.68
CA LYS A 71 -9.53 -4.77 -10.82
C LYS A 71 -9.90 -4.36 -9.40
N ASP A 72 -10.96 -4.98 -8.90
CA ASP A 72 -11.27 -5.02 -7.48
C ASP A 72 -10.42 -6.12 -6.81
N MET A 73 -9.61 -5.76 -5.83
CA MET A 73 -8.72 -6.69 -5.11
C MET A 73 -9.50 -7.78 -4.34
N ARG A 74 -10.80 -7.59 -4.09
CA ARG A 74 -11.69 -8.61 -3.51
C ARG A 74 -12.07 -9.72 -4.51
N LYS A 75 -11.70 -9.59 -5.78
CA LYS A 75 -11.96 -10.61 -6.81
C LYS A 75 -10.71 -11.47 -7.02
N PRO A 76 -10.86 -12.78 -7.28
CA PRO A 76 -9.73 -13.70 -7.51
C PRO A 76 -8.85 -13.26 -8.67
N PHE A 77 -7.55 -13.60 -8.59
CA PHE A 77 -6.62 -13.42 -9.70
C PHE A 77 -6.66 -14.63 -10.64
N ASN A 78 -6.59 -14.38 -11.94
CA ASN A 78 -6.62 -15.44 -12.97
C ASN A 78 -5.22 -15.99 -13.27
N ILE A 79 -4.19 -15.33 -12.82
CA ILE A 79 -2.77 -15.72 -12.96
C ILE A 79 -2.10 -15.66 -11.60
N LYS A 80 -0.93 -16.29 -11.50
CA LYS A 80 -0.13 -16.26 -10.28
C LYS A 80 1.06 -15.32 -10.43
N TYR A 81 1.52 -14.81 -9.28
CA TYR A 81 2.62 -13.87 -9.15
C TYR A 81 3.70 -14.43 -8.22
N ASP A 82 4.94 -14.02 -8.44
CA ASP A 82 6.08 -14.36 -7.58
C ASP A 82 6.12 -13.44 -6.37
N ALA A 83 5.70 -12.17 -6.53
CA ALA A 83 5.50 -11.26 -5.42
C ALA A 83 4.35 -10.28 -5.69
N VAL A 84 3.64 -9.95 -4.61
CA VAL A 84 2.60 -8.92 -4.58
C VAL A 84 3.07 -7.79 -3.67
N PHE A 85 2.97 -6.57 -4.15
CA PHE A 85 3.28 -5.35 -3.41
C PHE A 85 2.00 -4.58 -3.11
N ASN A 86 1.68 -4.40 -1.82
CA ASN A 86 0.63 -3.50 -1.34
C ASN A 86 1.30 -2.47 -0.45
N LEU A 87 1.62 -1.31 -1.02
CA LEU A 87 2.53 -0.34 -0.43
C LEU A 87 1.83 0.97 -0.06
N PHE A 88 2.49 1.75 0.84
CA PHE A 88 2.10 3.12 1.21
C PHE A 88 0.68 3.23 1.77
N THR A 89 0.32 2.26 2.65
CA THR A 89 -1.00 2.26 3.34
C THR A 89 -2.15 2.19 2.34
N SER A 90 -2.09 1.24 1.41
CA SER A 90 -3.13 0.98 0.42
C SER A 90 -4.08 -0.17 0.82
N PHE A 91 -4.04 -0.58 2.09
CA PHE A 91 -4.87 -1.60 2.72
C PHE A 91 -5.75 -0.98 3.82
N GLY A 92 -6.83 -1.67 4.26
CA GLY A 92 -7.65 -1.23 5.38
C GLY A 92 -8.68 -0.15 5.04
N TYR A 93 -9.12 -0.06 3.79
CA TYR A 93 -10.12 0.92 3.33
C TYR A 93 -11.56 0.38 3.31
N PHE A 94 -11.75 -0.93 3.50
CA PHE A 94 -13.08 -1.53 3.52
C PHE A 94 -13.79 -1.31 4.87
N GLU A 95 -15.13 -1.30 4.86
CA GLU A 95 -15.92 -1.12 6.08
C GLU A 95 -15.78 -2.30 7.02
N ASN A 96 -15.89 -3.52 6.51
CA ASN A 96 -15.83 -4.72 7.32
C ASN A 96 -14.49 -5.46 7.18
N ASP A 97 -14.15 -6.22 8.22
CA ASP A 97 -12.90 -6.98 8.28
C ASP A 97 -12.89 -8.16 7.29
N MET A 98 -14.07 -8.69 6.96
CA MET A 98 -14.18 -9.83 6.04
C MET A 98 -13.73 -9.48 4.63
N ASP A 99 -13.92 -8.24 4.18
CA ASP A 99 -13.41 -7.78 2.88
C ASP A 99 -11.88 -7.71 2.88
N ASP A 100 -11.26 -7.21 3.97
CA ASP A 100 -9.79 -7.19 4.10
C ASP A 100 -9.21 -8.61 4.12
N ILE A 101 -9.83 -9.53 4.87
CA ILE A 101 -9.43 -10.94 4.92
C ILE A 101 -9.63 -11.60 3.53
N LEU A 102 -10.71 -11.28 2.83
CA LEU A 102 -10.96 -11.78 1.48
C LEU A 102 -9.87 -11.33 0.50
N VAL A 103 -9.42 -10.07 0.59
CA VAL A 103 -8.29 -9.56 -0.20
C VAL A 103 -7.04 -10.41 0.06
N LEU A 104 -6.70 -10.64 1.33
CA LEU A 104 -5.52 -11.44 1.68
C LEU A 104 -5.64 -12.90 1.21
N LYS A 105 -6.83 -13.51 1.31
CA LYS A 105 -7.10 -14.85 0.76
C LYS A 105 -6.93 -14.90 -0.77
N ASN A 106 -7.38 -13.86 -1.47
CA ASN A 106 -7.21 -13.79 -2.92
C ASN A 106 -5.75 -13.59 -3.31
N ILE A 107 -5.01 -12.75 -2.57
CA ILE A 107 -3.57 -12.59 -2.77
C ILE A 107 -2.86 -13.91 -2.53
N HIS A 108 -3.12 -14.61 -1.42
CA HIS A 108 -2.53 -15.92 -1.12
C HIS A 108 -2.76 -16.93 -2.26
N LYS A 109 -4.01 -17.03 -2.76
CA LYS A 109 -4.34 -17.88 -3.90
C LYS A 109 -3.66 -17.45 -5.20
N GLY A 110 -3.40 -16.15 -5.36
CA GLY A 110 -2.73 -15.54 -6.49
C GLY A 110 -1.20 -15.62 -6.43
N LEU A 111 -0.60 -16.10 -5.34
CA LEU A 111 0.83 -16.30 -5.23
C LEU A 111 1.24 -17.69 -5.76
N HIS A 112 2.45 -17.77 -6.36
CA HIS A 112 3.13 -19.04 -6.57
C HIS A 112 3.51 -19.71 -5.23
N LYS A 113 3.91 -20.99 -5.25
CA LYS A 113 4.22 -21.78 -4.03
C LYS A 113 5.21 -21.10 -3.07
N ASN A 114 6.16 -20.34 -3.60
CA ASN A 114 7.16 -19.60 -2.81
C ASN A 114 6.99 -18.08 -3.00
N GLY A 115 5.82 -17.66 -3.44
CA GLY A 115 5.52 -16.26 -3.66
C GLY A 115 5.34 -15.50 -2.36
N LEU A 116 5.57 -14.19 -2.41
CA LEU A 116 5.58 -13.31 -1.24
C LEU A 116 4.58 -12.16 -1.40
N LEU A 117 3.94 -11.78 -0.31
CA LEU A 117 3.26 -10.48 -0.20
C LEU A 117 4.14 -9.55 0.64
N VAL A 118 4.44 -8.37 0.10
CA VAL A 118 4.97 -7.23 0.86
C VAL A 118 3.81 -6.27 1.11
N LEU A 119 3.44 -6.09 2.38
CA LEU A 119 2.37 -5.18 2.78
C LEU A 119 2.96 -4.10 3.68
N ASP A 120 2.87 -2.84 3.24
CA ASP A 120 3.37 -1.68 3.98
C ASP A 120 2.20 -0.85 4.53
N PHE A 121 2.15 -0.74 5.83
CA PHE A 121 1.12 0.00 6.54
C PHE A 121 1.74 1.01 7.52
N LEU A 122 0.96 1.97 7.95
CA LEU A 122 1.38 2.87 9.02
C LEU A 122 1.38 2.14 10.38
N ASN A 123 2.32 2.47 11.27
CA ASN A 123 2.26 2.01 12.64
C ASN A 123 1.24 2.86 13.42
N VAL A 124 0.03 2.34 13.57
CA VAL A 124 -1.09 3.07 14.17
C VAL A 124 -0.81 3.53 15.61
N VAL A 125 -0.02 2.77 16.38
CA VAL A 125 0.37 3.14 17.75
C VAL A 125 1.24 4.40 17.75
N ASN A 126 2.23 4.47 16.86
CA ASN A 126 3.08 5.65 16.73
C ASN A 126 2.31 6.85 16.15
N VAL A 127 1.41 6.59 15.19
CA VAL A 127 0.52 7.64 14.64
C VAL A 127 -0.37 8.24 15.72
N GLU A 128 -0.99 7.41 16.56
CA GLU A 128 -1.84 7.88 17.66
C GLU A 128 -1.07 8.74 18.65
N LYS A 129 0.14 8.31 19.05
CA LYS A 129 1.01 9.07 19.96
C LYS A 129 1.42 10.44 19.43
N LYS A 130 1.65 10.53 18.11
CA LYS A 130 2.12 11.74 17.43
C LYS A 130 1.00 12.51 16.73
N LEU A 131 -0.28 12.18 16.98
CA LEU A 131 -1.39 12.73 16.23
C LEU A 131 -1.53 14.24 16.42
N VAL A 132 -1.27 14.98 15.35
CA VAL A 132 -1.58 16.41 15.26
C VAL A 132 -3.00 16.56 14.73
N LYS A 133 -3.94 16.91 15.63
CA LYS A 133 -5.39 16.99 15.28
C LYS A 133 -5.70 18.06 14.23
N LYS A 134 -5.00 19.19 14.25
CA LYS A 134 -5.17 20.28 13.27
C LYS A 134 -3.81 20.78 12.81
N GLU A 135 -3.62 20.91 11.52
CA GLU A 135 -2.38 21.36 10.90
C GLU A 135 -2.70 22.22 9.68
N VAL A 136 -1.93 23.25 9.45
CA VAL A 136 -1.97 24.06 8.23
C VAL A 136 -0.66 23.83 7.49
N LYS A 137 -0.74 23.45 6.22
CA LYS A 137 0.40 23.29 5.31
C LYS A 137 0.24 24.21 4.11
N ILE A 138 1.33 24.85 3.70
CA ILE A 138 1.37 25.63 2.47
C ILE A 138 2.23 24.86 1.47
N VAL A 139 1.66 24.56 0.31
CA VAL A 139 2.35 23.88 -0.79
C VAL A 139 1.99 24.61 -2.09
N ASP A 140 2.98 25.06 -2.84
CA ASP A 140 2.79 25.80 -4.10
C ASP A 140 1.77 26.96 -3.97
N GLU A 141 1.92 27.77 -2.89
CA GLU A 141 1.06 28.92 -2.53
C GLU A 141 -0.38 28.57 -2.13
N ILE A 142 -0.76 27.29 -2.15
CA ILE A 142 -2.06 26.82 -1.69
C ILE A 142 -1.98 26.44 -0.20
N THR A 143 -2.91 27.00 0.59
CA THR A 143 -3.04 26.70 2.01
C THR A 143 -3.97 25.51 2.23
N PHE A 144 -3.43 24.40 2.72
CA PHE A 144 -4.16 23.19 3.07
C PHE A 144 -4.46 23.18 4.57
N ASN A 145 -5.72 23.07 4.94
CA ASN A 145 -6.15 22.82 6.32
C ASN A 145 -6.37 21.31 6.47
N LEU A 146 -5.65 20.69 7.40
CA LEU A 146 -5.72 19.27 7.68
C LEU A 146 -6.32 19.06 9.08
N GLN A 147 -7.32 18.22 9.18
CA GLN A 147 -7.89 17.75 10.44
C GLN A 147 -7.74 16.23 10.51
N ARG A 148 -7.32 15.71 11.66
CA ARG A 148 -7.15 14.28 11.89
C ARG A 148 -7.78 13.87 13.20
N GLU A 149 -8.41 12.73 13.20
CA GLU A 149 -8.92 12.08 14.41
C GLU A 149 -8.87 10.56 14.29
N ILE A 150 -8.89 9.89 15.43
CA ILE A 150 -9.09 8.45 15.53
C ILE A 150 -10.45 8.24 16.15
N LYS A 151 -11.34 7.59 15.40
CA LYS A 151 -12.72 7.40 15.81
C LYS A 151 -13.28 6.11 15.23
N ASP A 152 -14.05 5.37 16.05
CA ASP A 152 -14.77 4.15 15.65
C ASP A 152 -13.89 3.12 14.94
N GLY A 153 -12.61 2.96 15.38
CA GLY A 153 -11.65 2.03 14.79
C GLY A 153 -11.04 2.49 13.47
N PHE A 154 -11.12 3.79 13.15
CA PHE A 154 -10.54 4.38 11.95
C PHE A 154 -9.68 5.59 12.26
N ILE A 155 -8.67 5.80 11.44
CA ILE A 155 -7.92 7.05 11.33
C ILE A 155 -8.57 7.86 10.22
N LEU A 156 -9.07 9.03 10.57
CA LEU A 156 -9.75 9.96 9.67
C LEU A 156 -8.85 11.15 9.41
N LYS A 157 -8.76 11.56 8.15
CA LYS A 157 -8.05 12.78 7.75
C LYS A 157 -8.93 13.56 6.79
N HIS A 158 -9.25 14.78 7.19
CA HIS A 158 -10.02 15.72 6.39
C HIS A 158 -9.11 16.82 5.89
N ILE A 159 -9.15 17.12 4.60
CA ILE A 159 -8.30 18.09 3.90
C ILE A 159 -9.19 19.10 3.20
N THR A 160 -9.03 20.38 3.52
CA THR A 160 -9.72 21.46 2.83
C THR A 160 -8.71 22.48 2.31
N PHE A 161 -8.94 23.00 1.11
CA PHE A 161 -8.16 24.06 0.53
C PHE A 161 -8.98 24.82 -0.53
N THR A 162 -8.52 26.01 -0.88
CA THR A 162 -9.08 26.80 -1.98
C THR A 162 -8.03 26.93 -3.08
N ASP A 163 -8.38 26.57 -4.30
CA ASP A 163 -7.56 26.80 -5.50
C ASP A 163 -8.38 27.56 -6.54
N LYS A 164 -7.83 28.66 -7.05
CA LYS A 164 -8.46 29.54 -8.07
C LYS A 164 -9.90 29.93 -7.73
N GLY A 165 -10.15 30.21 -6.43
CA GLY A 165 -11.47 30.60 -5.94
C GLY A 165 -12.47 29.44 -5.77
N VAL A 166 -12.05 28.19 -5.99
CA VAL A 166 -12.89 27.00 -5.80
C VAL A 166 -12.47 26.30 -4.51
N ASN A 167 -13.44 26.01 -3.66
CA ASN A 167 -13.23 25.26 -2.42
C ASN A 167 -13.21 23.75 -2.70
N HIS A 168 -12.17 23.09 -2.22
CA HIS A 168 -12.00 21.64 -2.29
C HIS A 168 -12.03 21.01 -0.91
N SER A 169 -12.65 19.84 -0.82
CA SER A 169 -12.75 19.06 0.41
C SER A 169 -12.55 17.57 0.08
N PHE A 170 -11.60 16.93 0.78
CA PHE A 170 -11.29 15.51 0.65
C PHE A 170 -11.25 14.86 2.02
N SER A 171 -11.67 13.61 2.09
CA SER A 171 -11.58 12.80 3.30
C SER A 171 -10.89 11.49 2.98
N GLU A 172 -9.89 11.15 3.80
CA GLU A 172 -9.24 9.86 3.81
C GLU A 172 -9.68 9.12 5.08
N ARG A 173 -10.01 7.84 4.95
CA ARG A 173 -10.44 6.99 6.05
C ARG A 173 -9.76 5.64 5.91
N VAL A 174 -8.95 5.25 6.90
CA VAL A 174 -8.24 3.98 6.93
C VAL A 174 -8.42 3.33 8.29
N LYS A 175 -8.57 2.01 8.34
CA LYS A 175 -8.75 1.27 9.59
C LYS A 175 -7.55 1.46 10.53
N TYR A 176 -7.82 1.47 11.84
CA TYR A 176 -6.82 1.41 12.90
C TYR A 176 -6.37 -0.04 13.10
N LEU A 177 -5.48 -0.52 12.22
CA LEU A 177 -5.01 -1.91 12.24
C LEU A 177 -3.68 -2.01 12.99
N THR A 178 -3.73 -2.63 14.17
CA THR A 178 -2.53 -2.95 14.97
C THR A 178 -1.82 -4.19 14.43
N LEU A 179 -0.57 -4.41 14.85
CA LEU A 179 0.16 -5.66 14.59
C LEU A 179 -0.69 -6.90 14.90
N LYS A 180 -1.29 -6.95 16.09
CA LYS A 180 -2.15 -8.08 16.53
C LYS A 180 -3.34 -8.31 15.59
N LYS A 181 -3.92 -7.23 15.04
CA LYS A 181 -5.04 -7.33 14.09
C LYS A 181 -4.56 -7.91 12.75
N PHE A 182 -3.41 -7.48 12.25
CA PHE A 182 -2.80 -8.07 11.05
C PHE A 182 -2.42 -9.54 11.23
N GLU A 183 -1.88 -9.92 12.40
CA GLU A 183 -1.59 -11.33 12.72
C GLU A 183 -2.84 -12.20 12.60
N SER A 184 -3.99 -11.74 13.12
CA SER A 184 -5.29 -12.43 12.99
C SER A 184 -5.72 -12.52 11.52
N TYR A 185 -5.60 -11.44 10.75
CA TYR A 185 -5.99 -11.43 9.33
C TYR A 185 -5.13 -12.37 8.48
N PHE A 186 -3.81 -12.36 8.70
CA PHE A 186 -2.90 -13.28 7.99
C PHE A 186 -3.18 -14.73 8.35
N PHE A 187 -3.40 -15.02 9.64
CA PHE A 187 -3.77 -16.36 10.08
C PHE A 187 -5.05 -16.86 9.39
N GLU A 188 -6.11 -16.06 9.36
CA GLU A 188 -7.37 -16.41 8.69
C GLU A 188 -7.22 -16.53 7.16
N ALA A 189 -6.26 -15.82 6.56
CA ALA A 189 -5.97 -15.90 5.13
C ALA A 189 -5.03 -17.07 4.78
N GLY A 190 -4.47 -17.78 5.77
CA GLY A 190 -3.50 -18.85 5.57
C GLY A 190 -2.10 -18.35 5.21
N LEU A 191 -1.80 -17.09 5.53
CA LEU A 191 -0.49 -16.45 5.30
C LEU A 191 0.36 -16.48 6.56
N LYS A 192 1.66 -16.73 6.40
CA LYS A 192 2.65 -16.75 7.47
C LYS A 192 3.53 -15.52 7.40
N ILE A 193 3.72 -14.84 8.54
CA ILE A 193 4.66 -13.72 8.65
C ILE A 193 6.09 -14.24 8.65
N ASN A 194 6.90 -13.79 7.68
CA ASN A 194 8.32 -14.12 7.59
C ASN A 194 9.20 -13.01 8.18
N HIS A 195 8.86 -11.73 7.90
CA HIS A 195 9.59 -10.58 8.42
C HIS A 195 8.63 -9.44 8.75
N ILE A 196 9.06 -8.59 9.71
CA ILE A 196 8.38 -7.33 10.04
C ILE A 196 9.45 -6.24 10.15
N PHE A 197 9.30 -5.16 9.39
CA PHE A 197 10.19 -4.00 9.41
C PHE A 197 9.47 -2.74 9.88
N GLY A 198 10.22 -1.81 10.44
CA GLY A 198 9.70 -0.58 11.06
C GLY A 198 9.81 0.66 10.20
N ASP A 199 10.59 0.61 9.13
CA ASP A 199 10.82 1.73 8.22
C ASP A 199 11.27 1.28 6.82
N TYR A 200 11.48 2.23 5.92
CA TYR A 200 11.89 1.99 4.53
C TYR A 200 13.37 1.61 4.36
N HIS A 201 14.16 1.68 5.43
CA HIS A 201 15.55 1.14 5.50
C HIS A 201 15.58 -0.30 5.99
N LEU A 202 14.40 -0.90 6.25
CA LEU A 202 14.23 -2.28 6.74
C LEU A 202 14.79 -2.50 8.16
N ALA A 203 14.77 -1.46 8.99
CA ALA A 203 15.09 -1.61 10.42
C ALA A 203 14.04 -2.51 11.10
N LYS A 204 14.47 -3.23 12.14
CA LYS A 204 13.58 -4.10 12.92
C LYS A 204 12.40 -3.29 13.48
N PHE A 205 11.20 -3.84 13.35
CA PHE A 205 9.99 -3.20 13.88
C PHE A 205 10.05 -3.08 15.41
N ASN A 206 9.71 -1.89 15.90
CA ASN A 206 9.44 -1.59 17.30
C ASN A 206 8.04 -0.95 17.40
N PRO A 207 7.09 -1.54 18.16
CA PRO A 207 5.71 -1.03 18.25
C PRO A 207 5.60 0.43 18.68
N GLU A 208 6.53 0.89 19.53
CA GLU A 208 6.47 2.21 20.15
C GLU A 208 7.08 3.32 19.29
N THR A 209 8.09 3.00 18.47
CA THR A 209 8.91 4.02 17.80
C THR A 209 8.93 3.93 16.29
N SER A 210 8.67 2.75 15.71
CA SER A 210 8.66 2.58 14.26
C SER A 210 7.59 3.44 13.59
N GLU A 211 7.89 4.03 12.46
CA GLU A 211 6.94 4.83 11.68
C GLU A 211 6.01 3.95 10.84
N ARG A 212 6.55 2.82 10.40
CA ARG A 212 5.86 1.88 9.52
C ARG A 212 5.68 0.53 10.19
N LEU A 213 4.77 -0.24 9.63
CA LEU A 213 4.53 -1.65 9.92
C LEU A 213 4.55 -2.37 8.57
N ILE A 214 5.72 -2.93 8.23
CA ILE A 214 5.96 -3.53 6.92
C ILE A 214 6.09 -5.03 7.10
N PHE A 215 5.20 -5.76 6.46
CA PHE A 215 5.16 -7.22 6.50
C PHE A 215 5.73 -7.83 5.23
N VAL A 216 6.46 -8.93 5.39
CA VAL A 216 6.73 -9.91 4.35
C VAL A 216 6.06 -11.20 4.78
N VAL A 217 5.12 -11.68 4.00
CA VAL A 217 4.32 -12.89 4.31
C VAL A 217 4.29 -13.84 3.12
N SER A 218 4.11 -15.14 3.40
CA SER A 218 4.01 -16.21 2.40
C SER A 218 2.92 -17.21 2.75
#